data_18b32caaceaf41e2d6afd463b4e17698
#
_entry.id   18b32caaceaf41e2d6afd463b4e17698
#
_cell.length_a   1.000
_cell.length_b   1.000
_cell.length_c   1.000
_cell.angle_alpha   90.00
_cell.angle_beta   90.00
_cell.angle_gamma   90.00
#
_symmetry.space_group_name_H-M   'P 1'
#
loop_
_entity.id
_entity.type
_entity.pdbx_description
1 polymer ?
#
loop_
_entity_poly.entity_id
_entity_poly.type
_entity_poly.pdbx_seq_one_letter_code
_entity_poly.pdbx_strand_id
1 'polypeptide(L)'
;MSLLGKAAVAMWWSIRPDQREEFSDWHSHEHFPERMSIAGFRRGSRWTSTTDAEGFFVLYELEQYEVLTSTGYLDRLNAPTPWSTKMMPHHLGMVRSQCRVAASFGGGVASSLATVRLSPEAGRDAELQMSLTETLGALAQRPGLTGGHLLLTDTPRTSAPTTEQQIRGKDGAADWIVLLSGYDADVVEDVTAGQFSPSSLRAAGAREDILVGRFRLSLTMTPQDVAAT
;
A
#
# COMPACT_ATOMS: atom_id res chain seq x y z
N MET A 1 14.97 -8.08 6.60
CA MET A 1 14.08 -7.36 5.65
C MET A 1 12.66 -7.54 6.12
N SER A 2 11.91 -6.49 6.26
CA SER A 2 10.56 -6.53 6.83
C SER A 2 9.46 -6.67 5.77
N LEU A 3 9.60 -6.04 4.62
CA LEU A 3 8.80 -6.38 3.45
C LEU A 3 9.40 -7.60 2.76
N LEU A 4 8.51 -8.48 2.26
CA LEU A 4 8.89 -9.79 1.69
C LEU A 4 9.33 -9.69 0.22
N GLY A 5 9.84 -8.55 -0.21
CA GLY A 5 10.33 -8.37 -1.57
C GLY A 5 10.88 -6.98 -1.84
N LYS A 6 11.15 -6.71 -3.12
CA LYS A 6 11.77 -5.47 -3.59
C LYS A 6 10.79 -4.50 -4.26
N ALA A 7 9.52 -4.92 -4.39
CA ALA A 7 8.48 -4.11 -4.99
C ALA A 7 7.15 -4.30 -4.24
N ALA A 8 6.22 -3.38 -4.48
CA ALA A 8 4.89 -3.43 -3.89
C ALA A 8 3.84 -2.76 -4.79
N VAL A 9 2.58 -3.15 -4.60
CA VAL A 9 1.43 -2.36 -5.05
C VAL A 9 0.73 -1.81 -3.81
N ALA A 10 0.71 -0.48 -3.69
CA ALA A 10 0.06 0.22 -2.60
C ALA A 10 -1.22 0.90 -3.11
N MET A 11 -2.34 0.65 -2.44
CA MET A 11 -3.65 1.08 -2.92
C MET A 11 -4.50 1.65 -1.80
N TRP A 12 -5.22 2.75 -2.11
CA TRP A 12 -6.22 3.37 -1.23
C TRP A 12 -7.52 3.56 -2.00
N TRP A 13 -8.64 3.30 -1.35
CA TRP A 13 -9.98 3.56 -1.87
C TRP A 13 -11.00 3.55 -0.75
N SER A 14 -12.21 4.03 -1.04
CA SER A 14 -13.36 3.87 -0.17
C SER A 14 -14.42 2.99 -0.86
N ILE A 15 -15.27 2.34 -0.05
CA ILE A 15 -16.42 1.54 -0.51
C ILE A 15 -17.67 2.13 0.10
N ARG A 16 -18.75 2.24 -0.69
CA ARG A 16 -20.04 2.69 -0.17
C ARG A 16 -20.52 1.77 0.97
N PRO A 17 -21.19 2.33 2.00
CA PRO A 17 -21.63 1.56 3.17
C PRO A 17 -22.47 0.33 2.83
N ASP A 18 -23.37 0.46 1.85
CA ASP A 18 -24.27 -0.59 1.38
C ASP A 18 -23.56 -1.75 0.64
N GLN A 19 -22.31 -1.57 0.25
CA GLN A 19 -21.50 -2.59 -0.46
C GLN A 19 -20.39 -3.18 0.41
N ARG A 20 -20.22 -2.70 1.64
CA ARG A 20 -19.06 -3.01 2.48
C ARG A 20 -18.99 -4.49 2.88
N GLU A 21 -20.11 -5.11 3.19
CA GLU A 21 -20.18 -6.51 3.59
C GLU A 21 -19.78 -7.41 2.41
N GLU A 22 -20.46 -7.25 1.27
CA GLU A 22 -20.15 -8.02 0.07
C GLU A 22 -18.72 -7.78 -0.44
N PHE A 23 -18.23 -6.53 -0.35
CA PHE A 23 -16.83 -6.22 -0.65
C PHE A 23 -15.89 -7.02 0.25
N SER A 24 -16.15 -7.07 1.55
CA SER A 24 -15.28 -7.78 2.49
C SER A 24 -15.22 -9.28 2.20
N ASP A 25 -16.35 -9.88 1.83
CA ASP A 25 -16.45 -11.28 1.45
C ASP A 25 -15.72 -11.56 0.13
N TRP A 26 -16.04 -10.82 -0.92
CA TRP A 26 -15.38 -10.95 -2.22
C TRP A 26 -13.86 -10.80 -2.11
N HIS A 27 -13.43 -9.73 -1.44
CA HIS A 27 -12.01 -9.41 -1.32
C HIS A 27 -11.25 -10.47 -0.51
N SER A 28 -11.89 -11.10 0.49
CA SER A 28 -11.25 -12.10 1.35
C SER A 28 -11.27 -13.52 0.76
N HIS A 29 -12.33 -13.88 0.04
CA HIS A 29 -12.54 -15.26 -0.41
C HIS A 29 -12.25 -15.47 -1.90
N GLU A 30 -12.21 -14.41 -2.72
CA GLU A 30 -11.88 -14.51 -4.13
C GLU A 30 -10.65 -13.65 -4.50
N HIS A 31 -10.72 -12.32 -4.31
CA HIS A 31 -9.74 -11.41 -4.91
C HIS A 31 -8.34 -11.53 -4.27
N PHE A 32 -8.25 -11.62 -2.94
CA PHE A 32 -6.97 -11.82 -2.26
C PHE A 32 -6.33 -13.19 -2.58
N PRO A 33 -7.06 -14.32 -2.47
CA PRO A 33 -6.55 -15.62 -2.90
C PRO A 33 -6.08 -15.62 -4.36
N GLU A 34 -6.85 -15.02 -5.26
CA GLU A 34 -6.45 -14.89 -6.66
C GLU A 34 -5.11 -14.17 -6.82
N ARG A 35 -4.91 -13.03 -6.13
CA ARG A 35 -3.64 -12.29 -6.18
C ARG A 35 -2.49 -13.10 -5.54
N MET A 36 -2.73 -13.79 -4.44
CA MET A 36 -1.72 -14.62 -3.77
C MET A 36 -1.36 -15.87 -4.58
N SER A 37 -2.18 -16.30 -5.53
CA SER A 37 -1.85 -17.41 -6.46
C SER A 37 -0.90 -16.99 -7.58
N ILE A 38 -0.63 -15.71 -7.78
CA ILE A 38 0.25 -15.22 -8.84
C ILE A 38 1.71 -15.37 -8.41
N ALA A 39 2.53 -16.00 -9.25
CA ALA A 39 3.95 -16.15 -8.98
C ALA A 39 4.65 -14.81 -8.75
N GLY A 40 5.43 -14.71 -7.68
CA GLY A 40 6.13 -13.49 -7.27
C GLY A 40 5.35 -12.59 -6.30
N PHE A 41 4.07 -12.83 -6.06
CA PHE A 41 3.37 -12.24 -4.91
C PHE A 41 3.82 -12.96 -3.63
N ARG A 42 4.15 -12.21 -2.59
CA ARG A 42 4.73 -12.73 -1.35
C ARG A 42 3.80 -12.60 -0.15
N ARG A 43 3.10 -11.49 -0.03
CA ARG A 43 2.10 -11.22 1.00
C ARG A 43 1.15 -10.14 0.50
N GLY A 44 -0.12 -10.30 0.80
CA GLY A 44 -1.14 -9.25 0.71
C GLY A 44 -1.61 -8.89 2.12
N SER A 45 -1.82 -7.61 2.37
CA SER A 45 -2.39 -7.15 3.63
C SER A 45 -3.42 -6.05 3.36
N ARG A 46 -4.57 -6.15 4.02
CA ARG A 46 -5.66 -5.17 3.96
C ARG A 46 -5.86 -4.55 5.32
N TRP A 47 -5.92 -3.24 5.34
CA TRP A 47 -6.25 -2.45 6.52
C TRP A 47 -7.51 -1.64 6.29
N THR A 48 -8.27 -1.40 7.37
CA THR A 48 -9.39 -0.47 7.39
C THR A 48 -8.96 0.85 8.01
N SER A 49 -9.39 1.96 7.45
CA SER A 49 -9.12 3.29 8.00
C SER A 49 -9.74 3.43 9.38
N THR A 50 -9.03 4.13 10.27
CA THR A 50 -9.52 4.50 11.61
C THR A 50 -10.12 5.90 11.66
N THR A 51 -9.98 6.68 10.57
CA THR A 51 -10.47 8.06 10.46
C THR A 51 -11.55 8.24 9.40
N ASP A 52 -11.67 7.27 8.47
CA ASP A 52 -12.71 7.21 7.43
C ASP A 52 -13.33 5.80 7.46
N ALA A 53 -14.58 5.70 7.94
CA ALA A 53 -15.26 4.41 8.09
C ALA A 53 -15.35 3.61 6.79
N GLU A 54 -15.32 4.27 5.64
CA GLU A 54 -15.43 3.67 4.32
C GLU A 54 -14.08 3.35 3.68
N GLY A 55 -12.98 3.81 4.29
CA GLY A 55 -11.64 3.78 3.71
C GLY A 55 -10.90 2.46 3.92
N PHE A 56 -10.16 2.05 2.90
CA PHE A 56 -9.26 0.89 2.91
C PHE A 56 -7.87 1.27 2.43
N PHE A 57 -6.88 0.55 2.94
CA PHE A 57 -5.53 0.48 2.38
C PHE A 57 -5.16 -0.97 2.14
N VAL A 58 -4.56 -1.26 0.99
CA VAL A 58 -4.02 -2.60 0.66
C VAL A 58 -2.59 -2.47 0.19
N LEU A 59 -1.75 -3.36 0.68
CA LEU A 59 -0.38 -3.54 0.23
C LEU A 59 -0.20 -4.97 -0.27
N TYR A 60 0.20 -5.14 -1.53
CA TYR A 60 0.76 -6.39 -2.04
C TYR A 60 2.27 -6.27 -2.09
N GLU A 61 2.97 -7.17 -1.43
CA GLU A 61 4.42 -7.28 -1.43
C GLU A 61 4.86 -8.26 -2.51
N LEU A 62 5.77 -7.81 -3.36
CA LEU A 62 6.19 -8.53 -4.55
C LEU A 62 7.68 -8.84 -4.48
N GLU A 63 8.07 -10.00 -4.98
CA GLU A 63 9.47 -10.41 -5.06
C GLU A 63 10.33 -9.35 -5.74
N GLN A 64 9.88 -8.89 -6.89
CA GLN A 64 10.53 -7.87 -7.71
C GLN A 64 9.52 -7.10 -8.56
N TYR A 65 9.93 -5.98 -9.12
CA TYR A 65 9.03 -5.08 -9.86
C TYR A 65 8.48 -5.71 -11.14
N GLU A 66 9.26 -6.55 -11.79
CA GLU A 66 8.94 -7.22 -13.06
C GLU A 66 7.74 -8.18 -12.95
N VAL A 67 7.36 -8.59 -11.74
CA VAL A 67 6.11 -9.32 -11.46
C VAL A 67 4.89 -8.56 -12.02
N LEU A 68 4.92 -7.23 -11.99
CA LEU A 68 3.84 -6.36 -12.45
C LEU A 68 3.65 -6.33 -13.98
N THR A 69 4.62 -6.85 -14.72
CA THR A 69 4.57 -7.00 -16.19
C THR A 69 4.53 -8.48 -16.63
N SER A 70 4.45 -9.40 -15.66
CA SER A 70 4.37 -10.84 -15.95
C SER A 70 3.03 -11.20 -16.61
N THR A 71 3.05 -12.18 -17.48
CA THR A 71 1.84 -12.71 -18.14
C THR A 71 0.81 -13.12 -17.10
N GLY A 72 1.21 -13.88 -16.06
CA GLY A 72 0.30 -14.33 -15.01
C GLY A 72 -0.43 -13.19 -14.27
N TYR A 73 0.23 -12.05 -14.06
CA TYR A 73 -0.42 -10.88 -13.47
C TYR A 73 -1.33 -10.16 -14.46
N LEU A 74 -0.86 -9.92 -15.68
CA LEU A 74 -1.64 -9.19 -16.70
C LEU A 74 -2.87 -9.97 -17.13
N ASP A 75 -2.81 -11.31 -17.23
CA ASP A 75 -3.95 -12.16 -17.53
C ASP A 75 -5.05 -12.02 -16.49
N ARG A 76 -4.70 -11.97 -15.19
CA ARG A 76 -5.69 -11.74 -14.12
C ARG A 76 -6.34 -10.36 -14.19
N LEU A 77 -5.56 -9.32 -14.51
CA LEU A 77 -6.09 -7.96 -14.66
C LEU A 77 -7.01 -7.82 -15.89
N ASN A 78 -6.82 -8.63 -16.92
CA ASN A 78 -7.55 -8.56 -18.18
C ASN A 78 -8.71 -9.56 -18.30
N ALA A 79 -8.81 -10.51 -17.36
CA ALA A 79 -9.90 -11.50 -17.30
C ALA A 79 -10.51 -11.56 -15.89
N PRO A 80 -11.12 -10.44 -15.41
CA PRO A 80 -11.76 -10.41 -14.09
C PRO A 80 -12.92 -11.41 -14.02
N THR A 81 -13.09 -12.02 -12.85
CA THR A 81 -14.21 -12.91 -12.58
C THR A 81 -15.56 -12.16 -12.62
N PRO A 82 -16.71 -12.85 -12.71
CA PRO A 82 -18.00 -12.19 -12.59
C PRO A 82 -18.18 -11.43 -11.27
N TRP A 83 -17.67 -11.95 -10.14
CA TRP A 83 -17.76 -11.27 -8.85
C TRP A 83 -16.83 -10.04 -8.81
N SER A 84 -15.62 -10.15 -9.32
CA SER A 84 -14.72 -9.00 -9.51
C SER A 84 -15.33 -7.91 -10.39
N THR A 85 -15.96 -8.30 -11.52
CA THR A 85 -16.65 -7.37 -12.42
C THR A 85 -17.79 -6.63 -11.73
N LYS A 86 -18.52 -7.32 -10.84
CA LYS A 86 -19.58 -6.72 -10.02
C LYS A 86 -19.04 -5.74 -8.98
N MET A 87 -17.95 -6.10 -8.28
CA MET A 87 -17.46 -5.33 -7.14
C MET A 87 -16.58 -4.14 -7.50
N MET A 88 -15.82 -4.21 -8.60
CA MET A 88 -14.88 -3.15 -8.99
C MET A 88 -15.51 -1.75 -9.19
N PRO A 89 -16.73 -1.59 -9.74
CA PRO A 89 -17.35 -0.27 -9.89
C PRO A 89 -17.65 0.44 -8.56
N HIS A 90 -17.62 -0.29 -7.44
CA HIS A 90 -17.89 0.26 -6.11
C HIS A 90 -16.64 0.84 -5.40
N HIS A 91 -15.46 0.73 -6.01
CA HIS A 91 -14.24 1.39 -5.52
C HIS A 91 -14.30 2.88 -5.83
N LEU A 92 -14.26 3.71 -4.80
CA LEU A 92 -14.35 5.17 -4.91
C LEU A 92 -12.98 5.80 -4.61
N GLY A 93 -12.57 6.73 -5.47
CA GLY A 93 -11.33 7.49 -5.25
C GLY A 93 -10.06 6.65 -5.27
N MET A 94 -9.98 5.62 -6.12
CA MET A 94 -8.85 4.70 -6.19
C MET A 94 -7.54 5.43 -6.46
N VAL A 95 -6.59 5.24 -5.55
CA VAL A 95 -5.17 5.57 -5.73
C VAL A 95 -4.40 4.26 -5.76
N ARG A 96 -3.68 3.98 -6.83
CA ARG A 96 -2.92 2.73 -7.03
C ARG A 96 -1.52 3.03 -7.51
N SER A 97 -0.54 2.74 -6.67
CA SER A 97 0.88 2.97 -6.96
C SER A 97 1.62 1.64 -7.10
N GLN A 98 2.32 1.48 -8.20
CA GLN A 98 3.29 0.41 -8.42
C GLN A 98 4.66 0.92 -7.97
N CYS A 99 5.25 0.27 -6.98
CA CYS A 99 6.36 0.84 -6.24
C CYS A 99 7.59 -0.07 -6.23
N ARG A 100 8.77 0.55 -6.20
CA ARG A 100 10.01 -0.07 -5.75
C ARG A 100 10.19 0.21 -4.26
N VAL A 101 10.71 -0.75 -3.53
CA VAL A 101 11.07 -0.60 -2.12
C VAL A 101 12.45 0.06 -2.04
N ALA A 102 12.49 1.33 -1.67
CA ALA A 102 13.73 2.10 -1.54
C ALA A 102 14.42 1.84 -0.20
N ALA A 103 13.63 1.73 0.88
CA ALA A 103 14.13 1.37 2.20
C ALA A 103 13.10 0.54 2.96
N SER A 104 13.58 -0.40 3.79
CA SER A 104 12.71 -1.29 4.57
C SER A 104 13.43 -1.77 5.83
N PHE A 105 12.90 -1.43 6.98
CA PHE A 105 13.46 -1.73 8.30
C PHE A 105 12.40 -2.40 9.19
N GLY A 106 12.85 -3.24 10.14
CA GLY A 106 11.99 -3.92 11.10
C GLY A 106 11.47 -5.27 10.62
N GLY A 107 10.32 -5.73 11.08
CA GLY A 107 9.79 -7.06 10.75
C GLY A 107 8.32 -7.29 11.11
N GLY A 108 7.69 -8.18 10.35
CA GLY A 108 6.31 -8.61 10.57
C GLY A 108 5.24 -7.63 10.11
N VAL A 109 3.99 -8.06 10.25
CA VAL A 109 2.80 -7.22 10.06
C VAL A 109 2.20 -6.97 11.44
N ALA A 110 1.98 -5.70 11.77
CA ALA A 110 1.41 -5.31 13.06
C ALA A 110 -0.03 -4.80 12.90
N SER A 111 -0.72 -4.62 14.03
CA SER A 111 -2.12 -4.21 14.06
C SER A 111 -2.37 -2.79 13.57
N SER A 112 -1.40 -1.89 13.75
CA SER A 112 -1.54 -0.46 13.41
C SER A 112 -0.58 -0.06 12.32
N LEU A 113 -1.07 0.78 11.39
CA LEU A 113 -0.31 1.30 10.27
C LEU A 113 -0.64 2.78 10.05
N ALA A 114 0.40 3.59 9.86
CA ALA A 114 0.27 4.91 9.25
C ALA A 114 0.87 4.90 7.84
N THR A 115 0.20 5.54 6.90
CA THR A 115 0.71 5.79 5.56
C THR A 115 0.88 7.30 5.37
N VAL A 116 2.04 7.73 4.82
CA VAL A 116 2.27 9.11 4.45
C VAL A 116 2.55 9.15 2.96
N ARG A 117 1.66 9.79 2.20
CA ARG A 117 1.85 10.04 0.76
C ARG A 117 2.41 11.43 0.57
N LEU A 118 3.48 11.55 -0.18
CA LEU A 118 4.21 12.80 -0.37
C LEU A 118 4.89 12.81 -1.73
N SER A 119 5.33 13.99 -2.15
CA SER A 119 6.15 14.18 -3.35
C SER A 119 7.38 15.02 -2.98
N PRO A 120 8.56 14.76 -3.57
CA PRO A 120 9.72 15.62 -3.37
C PRO A 120 9.54 16.99 -4.05
N GLU A 121 10.13 18.02 -3.50
CA GLU A 121 10.38 19.27 -4.22
C GLU A 121 11.36 19.03 -5.36
N ALA A 122 11.20 19.78 -6.45
CA ALA A 122 12.05 19.65 -7.63
C ALA A 122 13.54 19.82 -7.27
N GLY A 123 14.34 18.79 -7.55
CA GLY A 123 15.77 18.77 -7.28
C GLY A 123 16.16 18.38 -5.85
N ARG A 124 15.20 18.07 -4.97
CA ARG A 124 15.49 17.63 -3.58
C ARG A 124 15.22 16.15 -3.34
N ASP A 125 15.02 15.35 -4.38
CA ASP A 125 14.72 13.92 -4.29
C ASP A 125 15.76 13.14 -3.45
N ALA A 126 17.04 13.34 -3.75
CA ALA A 126 18.12 12.63 -3.06
C ALA A 126 18.20 13.01 -1.56
N GLU A 127 18.04 14.29 -1.24
CA GLU A 127 18.05 14.80 0.13
C GLU A 127 16.88 14.23 0.93
N LEU A 128 15.66 14.30 0.38
CA LEU A 128 14.46 13.77 1.01
C LEU A 128 14.55 12.25 1.20
N GLN A 129 15.02 11.51 0.20
CA GLN A 129 15.19 10.05 0.29
C GLN A 129 16.18 9.66 1.39
N MET A 130 17.30 10.35 1.48
CA MET A 130 18.31 10.12 2.52
C MET A 130 17.73 10.39 3.91
N SER A 131 17.10 11.56 4.11
CA SER A 131 16.47 11.94 5.38
C SER A 131 15.40 10.95 5.83
N LEU A 132 14.52 10.52 4.93
CA LEU A 132 13.48 9.53 5.22
C LEU A 132 14.09 8.17 5.57
N THR A 133 15.12 7.74 4.83
CA THR A 133 15.78 6.45 5.06
C THR A 133 16.47 6.42 6.43
N GLU A 134 17.19 7.47 6.80
CA GLU A 134 17.84 7.60 8.11
C GLU A 134 16.82 7.61 9.25
N THR A 135 15.75 8.40 9.10
CA THR A 135 14.66 8.50 10.10
C THR A 135 13.99 7.14 10.30
N LEU A 136 13.63 6.44 9.22
CA LEU A 136 13.01 5.11 9.29
C LEU A 136 13.94 4.07 9.92
N GLY A 137 15.23 4.10 9.60
CA GLY A 137 16.22 3.23 10.20
C GLY A 137 16.36 3.43 11.71
N ALA A 138 16.40 4.69 12.16
CA ALA A 138 16.47 5.04 13.57
C ALA A 138 15.21 4.62 14.37
N LEU A 139 14.04 4.67 13.73
CA LEU A 139 12.75 4.34 14.35
C LEU A 139 12.45 2.84 14.41
N ALA A 140 13.09 2.03 13.59
CA ALA A 140 12.76 0.59 13.44
C ALA A 140 12.88 -0.23 14.74
N GLN A 141 13.64 0.24 15.72
CA GLN A 141 13.82 -0.38 17.04
C GLN A 141 13.06 0.35 18.16
N ARG A 142 12.30 1.40 17.84
CA ARG A 142 11.52 2.12 18.86
C ARG A 142 10.44 1.22 19.44
N PRO A 143 10.32 1.08 20.78
CA PRO A 143 9.20 0.37 21.40
C PRO A 143 7.84 0.88 20.88
N GLY A 144 6.92 -0.04 20.60
CA GLY A 144 5.61 0.28 19.99
C GLY A 144 5.59 0.13 18.46
N LEU A 145 6.74 0.32 17.78
CA LEU A 145 6.89 0.11 16.34
C LEU A 145 7.35 -1.32 16.01
N THR A 146 7.06 -1.77 14.79
CA THR A 146 7.57 -3.03 14.22
C THR A 146 8.35 -2.80 12.93
N GLY A 147 8.10 -1.70 12.22
CA GLY A 147 8.82 -1.41 10.98
C GLY A 147 8.47 -0.08 10.36
N GLY A 148 9.36 0.35 9.47
CA GLY A 148 9.20 1.54 8.65
C GLY A 148 9.75 1.31 7.25
N HIS A 149 9.01 1.75 6.23
CA HIS A 149 9.35 1.49 4.84
C HIS A 149 9.15 2.73 3.99
N LEU A 150 10.03 2.90 2.99
CA LEU A 150 9.92 3.91 1.95
C LEU A 150 9.70 3.21 0.60
N LEU A 151 8.60 3.56 -0.06
CA LEU A 151 8.25 3.09 -1.40
C LEU A 151 8.30 4.28 -2.37
N LEU A 152 8.94 4.07 -3.51
CA LEU A 152 8.97 5.05 -4.60
C LEU A 152 8.14 4.51 -5.76
N THR A 153 7.18 5.29 -6.22
CA THR A 153 6.30 4.91 -7.31
C THR A 153 7.04 4.95 -8.65
N ASP A 154 6.89 3.86 -9.39
CA ASP A 154 7.40 3.68 -10.75
C ASP A 154 6.24 3.28 -11.70
N THR A 155 5.02 3.73 -11.39
CA THR A 155 3.83 3.40 -12.19
C THR A 155 3.98 3.97 -13.61
N PRO A 156 3.93 3.13 -14.66
CA PRO A 156 4.02 3.60 -16.04
C PRO A 156 2.87 4.58 -16.36
N ARG A 157 3.21 5.77 -16.82
CA ARG A 157 2.22 6.82 -17.16
C ARG A 157 1.50 6.57 -18.49
N THR A 158 2.03 5.68 -19.34
CA THR A 158 1.60 5.48 -20.75
C THR A 158 1.13 4.05 -21.03
N SER A 159 0.96 3.19 -20.03
CA SER A 159 0.44 1.84 -20.27
C SER A 159 -1.05 1.88 -20.65
N ALA A 160 -1.47 1.04 -21.60
CA ALA A 160 -2.88 0.86 -21.90
C ALA A 160 -3.62 0.40 -20.64
N PRO A 161 -4.83 0.93 -20.35
CA PRO A 161 -5.59 0.51 -19.17
C PRO A 161 -5.99 -0.96 -19.29
N THR A 162 -5.82 -1.71 -18.22
CA THR A 162 -6.29 -3.09 -18.11
C THR A 162 -7.83 -3.15 -18.03
N THR A 163 -8.42 -4.32 -18.26
CA THR A 163 -9.88 -4.50 -18.13
C THR A 163 -10.40 -4.08 -16.75
N GLU A 164 -9.69 -4.44 -15.68
CA GLU A 164 -10.04 -3.98 -14.33
C GLU A 164 -10.03 -2.45 -14.20
N GLN A 165 -9.04 -1.77 -14.77
CA GLN A 165 -8.97 -0.31 -14.77
C GLN A 165 -10.08 0.33 -15.61
N GLN A 166 -10.47 -0.30 -16.72
CA GLN A 166 -11.60 0.18 -17.53
C GLN A 166 -12.93 0.10 -16.78
N ILE A 167 -13.15 -0.98 -16.01
CA ILE A 167 -14.36 -1.18 -15.19
C ILE A 167 -14.38 -0.20 -14.00
N ARG A 168 -13.27 -0.04 -13.33
CA ARG A 168 -13.15 0.77 -12.10
C ARG A 168 -13.04 2.27 -12.37
N GLY A 169 -12.48 2.65 -13.51
CA GLY A 169 -12.19 4.02 -13.88
C GLY A 169 -10.71 4.38 -13.68
N LYS A 170 -10.40 5.67 -13.85
CA LYS A 170 -9.02 6.17 -13.78
C LYS A 170 -8.50 6.15 -12.35
N ASP A 171 -7.37 5.49 -12.14
CA ASP A 171 -6.64 5.48 -10.87
C ASP A 171 -5.78 6.76 -10.71
N GLY A 172 -5.73 7.30 -9.49
CA GLY A 172 -4.66 8.19 -9.07
C GLY A 172 -3.39 7.41 -8.74
N ALA A 173 -2.28 8.12 -8.51
CA ALA A 173 -1.05 7.53 -7.98
C ALA A 173 -0.44 8.47 -6.95
N ALA A 174 0.21 7.90 -5.91
CA ALA A 174 1.06 8.64 -4.99
C ALA A 174 2.51 8.53 -5.49
N ASP A 175 3.30 9.60 -5.41
CA ASP A 175 4.69 9.57 -5.88
C ASP A 175 5.58 8.78 -4.92
N TRP A 176 5.61 9.18 -3.65
CA TRP A 176 6.38 8.51 -2.59
C TRP A 176 5.45 8.13 -1.44
N ILE A 177 5.77 7.03 -0.77
CA ILE A 177 4.94 6.48 0.30
C ILE A 177 5.83 6.04 1.45
N VAL A 178 5.61 6.64 2.62
CA VAL A 178 6.15 6.13 3.89
C VAL A 178 5.09 5.24 4.54
N LEU A 179 5.50 4.07 5.00
CA LEU A 179 4.70 3.16 5.80
C LEU A 179 5.35 3.02 7.18
N LEU A 180 4.57 3.24 8.22
CA LEU A 180 4.98 3.03 9.61
C LEU A 180 4.04 2.03 10.26
N SER A 181 4.55 0.88 10.70
CA SER A 181 3.77 -0.17 11.34
C SER A 181 4.18 -0.37 12.80
N GLY A 182 3.22 -0.66 13.64
CA GLY A 182 3.44 -0.88 15.07
C GLY A 182 2.33 -1.69 15.73
N TYR A 183 2.65 -2.27 16.89
CA TYR A 183 1.68 -2.94 17.75
C TYR A 183 1.00 -1.96 18.73
N ASP A 184 1.54 -0.76 18.85
CA ASP A 184 1.00 0.32 19.68
C ASP A 184 0.55 1.48 18.76
N ALA A 185 -0.76 1.72 18.73
CA ALA A 185 -1.37 2.71 17.85
C ALA A 185 -0.98 4.14 18.25
N ASP A 186 -0.85 4.42 19.53
CA ASP A 186 -0.53 5.75 20.05
C ASP A 186 0.92 6.11 19.68
N VAL A 187 1.84 5.13 19.75
CA VAL A 187 3.23 5.33 19.32
C VAL A 187 3.33 5.58 17.81
N VAL A 188 2.55 4.84 17.00
CA VAL A 188 2.49 5.07 15.54
C VAL A 188 1.96 6.48 15.25
N GLU A 189 0.94 6.94 16.00
CA GLU A 189 0.39 8.28 15.87
C GLU A 189 1.39 9.36 16.27
N ASP A 190 2.04 9.23 17.44
CA ASP A 190 3.04 10.17 17.95
C ASP A 190 4.21 10.36 16.97
N VAL A 191 4.74 9.24 16.45
CA VAL A 191 5.83 9.28 15.46
C VAL A 191 5.36 9.96 14.18
N THR A 192 4.16 9.66 13.71
CA THR A 192 3.61 10.25 12.50
C THR A 192 3.38 11.76 12.69
N ALA A 193 2.83 12.17 13.82
CA ALA A 193 2.59 13.59 14.14
C ALA A 193 3.88 14.37 14.42
N GLY A 194 4.96 13.71 14.82
CA GLY A 194 6.27 14.30 15.09
C GLY A 194 7.18 14.27 13.86
N GLN A 195 7.91 13.16 13.69
CA GLN A 195 8.95 13.01 12.66
C GLN A 195 8.41 13.07 11.22
N PHE A 196 7.16 12.63 11.01
CA PHE A 196 6.50 12.66 9.69
C PHE A 196 5.39 13.71 9.61
N SER A 197 5.43 14.73 10.48
CA SER A 197 4.52 15.88 10.37
C SER A 197 4.74 16.62 9.04
N PRO A 198 3.71 17.30 8.50
CA PRO A 198 3.88 18.09 7.29
C PRO A 198 5.00 19.13 7.38
N SER A 199 5.22 19.75 8.56
CA SER A 199 6.32 20.68 8.76
C SER A 199 7.69 20.03 8.70
N SER A 200 7.86 18.86 9.35
CA SER A 200 9.14 18.11 9.32
C SER A 200 9.47 17.62 7.91
N LEU A 201 8.48 17.10 7.20
CA LEU A 201 8.65 16.60 5.85
C LEU A 201 8.97 17.72 4.85
N ARG A 202 8.32 18.89 4.96
CA ARG A 202 8.67 20.07 4.13
C ARG A 202 10.10 20.54 4.40
N ALA A 203 10.52 20.59 5.65
CA ALA A 203 11.90 20.94 6.00
C ALA A 203 12.90 19.95 5.36
N ALA A 204 12.55 18.66 5.26
CA ALA A 204 13.34 17.62 4.61
C ALA A 204 13.28 17.66 3.07
N GLY A 205 12.44 18.50 2.45
CA GLY A 205 12.34 18.64 0.99
C GLY A 205 11.11 18.03 0.35
N ALA A 206 10.05 17.78 1.12
CA ALA A 206 8.76 17.39 0.56
C ALA A 206 7.92 18.61 0.17
N ARG A 207 7.07 18.44 -0.87
CA ARG A 207 6.05 19.42 -1.27
C ARG A 207 4.94 19.56 -0.21
N GLU A 208 4.04 20.51 -0.42
CA GLU A 208 2.96 20.81 0.52
C GLU A 208 1.84 19.76 0.56
N ASP A 209 1.63 19.02 -0.52
CA ASP A 209 0.55 18.06 -0.72
C ASP A 209 0.83 16.71 0.00
N ILE A 210 0.93 16.75 1.32
CA ILE A 210 1.18 15.58 2.17
C ILE A 210 -0.14 15.03 2.69
N LEU A 211 -0.38 13.72 2.48
CA LEU A 211 -1.58 13.03 2.94
C LEU A 211 -1.22 11.92 3.92
N VAL A 212 -1.79 12.00 5.12
CA VAL A 212 -1.59 10.99 6.17
C VAL A 212 -2.86 10.16 6.32
N GLY A 213 -2.72 8.84 6.30
CA GLY A 213 -3.78 7.89 6.60
C GLY A 213 -3.40 7.01 7.79
N ARG A 214 -4.40 6.63 8.61
CA ARG A 214 -4.25 5.74 9.76
C ARG A 214 -5.15 4.54 9.61
N PHE A 215 -4.61 3.36 9.87
CA PHE A 215 -5.27 2.11 9.52
C PHE A 215 -5.04 1.04 10.58
N ARG A 216 -6.02 0.12 10.68
CA ARG A 216 -5.93 -1.09 11.49
C ARG A 216 -6.01 -2.32 10.57
N LEU A 217 -5.16 -3.31 10.83
CA LEU A 217 -5.12 -4.56 10.07
C LEU A 217 -6.46 -5.28 10.13
N SER A 218 -6.96 -5.71 8.97
CA SER A 218 -8.19 -6.50 8.87
C SER A 218 -7.98 -7.88 8.24
N LEU A 219 -6.96 -8.03 7.38
CA LEU A 219 -6.61 -9.31 6.77
C LEU A 219 -5.14 -9.29 6.34
N THR A 220 -4.46 -10.41 6.49
CA THR A 220 -3.19 -10.67 5.81
C THR A 220 -3.19 -12.09 5.28
N MET A 221 -2.57 -12.30 4.12
CA MET A 221 -2.53 -13.58 3.44
C MET A 221 -1.21 -13.74 2.66
N THR A 222 -0.71 -14.96 2.62
CA THR A 222 0.47 -15.36 1.84
C THR A 222 0.09 -16.44 0.82
N PRO A 223 0.95 -16.76 -0.17
CA PRO A 223 0.71 -17.88 -1.08
C PRO A 223 0.47 -19.23 -0.39
N GLN A 224 1.05 -19.44 0.80
CA GLN A 224 0.86 -20.67 1.57
C GLN A 224 -0.58 -20.85 2.07
N ASP A 225 -1.26 -19.73 2.36
CA ASP A 225 -2.66 -19.76 2.82
C ASP A 225 -3.62 -20.17 1.68
N VAL A 226 -3.26 -19.90 0.43
CA VAL A 226 -4.05 -20.29 -0.75
C VAL A 226 -3.81 -21.75 -1.14
N ALA A 227 -2.60 -22.24 -0.97
CA ALA A 227 -2.26 -23.63 -1.31
C ALA A 227 -2.85 -24.67 -0.33
N ALA A 228 -3.38 -24.22 0.81
CA ALA A 228 -3.96 -25.07 1.84
C ALA A 228 -5.48 -25.28 1.69
N THR A 229 -6.11 -24.57 0.75
CA THR A 229 -7.54 -24.68 0.40
C THR A 229 -7.73 -25.44 -0.89
#